data_c0e486320dd76657386bfd30cfc3668e
#
_entry.id   c0e486320dd76657386bfd30cfc3668e
#
_cell.length_a   1.000
_cell.length_b   1.000
_cell.length_c   1.000
_cell.angle_alpha   90.00
_cell.angle_beta   90.00
_cell.angle_gamma   90.00
#
_symmetry.space_group_name_H-M   'P 1'
#
loop_
_entity.id
_entity.type
_entity.pdbx_description
1 polymer ?
#
loop_
_entity_poly.entity_id
_entity_poly.type
_entity_poly.pdbx_seq_one_letter_code
_entity_poly.pdbx_strand_id
1 'polypeptide(L)'
;GFASVQNMAAYTKYVSNGDWHYWMYNNTDIPKGTVNVENASGIVFSGNVFTTLSSSSCISYMNDVVDSEISGNVFMETSGNSATIGHPQHVHIHDGVEDIDPMVEDNKYPVGKEGICKNIIVTNNHIENICKMYKQADSLTAFFVENVEFSHNRITNVPYAGINFGW
;
A
#
# COMPACT_ATOMS: atom_id res chain seq x y z
N GLY A 1 4.79 4.72 -19.32
CA GLY A 1 4.64 4.31 -17.92
C GLY A 1 5.91 3.68 -17.40
N PHE A 2 6.22 3.92 -16.17
CA PHE A 2 7.34 3.29 -15.48
C PHE A 2 6.80 2.09 -14.69
N ALA A 3 7.32 0.91 -14.95
CA ALA A 3 7.09 -0.26 -14.14
C ALA A 3 8.42 -0.73 -13.55
N SER A 4 8.45 -0.95 -12.26
CA SER A 4 9.54 -1.70 -11.66
C SER A 4 9.29 -3.18 -11.90
N VAL A 5 10.18 -3.85 -12.58
CA VAL A 5 10.09 -5.30 -12.83
C VAL A 5 10.07 -6.08 -11.51
N GLN A 6 10.78 -5.62 -10.51
CA GLN A 6 10.80 -6.23 -9.19
C GLN A 6 9.44 -6.09 -8.49
N ASN A 7 8.86 -4.91 -8.51
CA ASN A 7 7.54 -4.70 -7.93
C ASN A 7 6.46 -5.52 -8.63
N MET A 8 6.55 -5.63 -9.94
CA MET A 8 5.63 -6.45 -10.72
C MET A 8 5.75 -7.93 -10.37
N ALA A 9 6.96 -8.44 -10.23
CA ALA A 9 7.19 -9.85 -9.90
C ALA A 9 6.67 -10.20 -8.49
N ALA A 10 6.94 -9.36 -7.50
CA ALA A 10 6.47 -9.55 -6.14
C ALA A 10 4.94 -9.50 -6.07
N TYR A 11 4.33 -8.52 -6.71
CA TYR A 11 2.90 -8.36 -6.72
C TYR A 11 2.19 -9.48 -7.49
N THR A 12 2.75 -9.93 -8.60
CA THR A 12 2.21 -11.05 -9.37
C THR A 12 2.24 -12.35 -8.55
N LYS A 13 3.31 -12.57 -7.81
CA LYS A 13 3.43 -13.72 -6.92
C LYS A 13 2.33 -13.70 -5.84
N TYR A 14 2.07 -12.56 -5.26
CA TYR A 14 0.99 -12.37 -4.31
C TYR A 14 -0.38 -12.63 -4.92
N VAL A 15 -0.69 -11.97 -6.00
CA VAL A 15 -2.02 -12.04 -6.64
C VAL A 15 -2.29 -13.42 -7.24
N SER A 16 -1.29 -14.06 -7.85
CA SER A 16 -1.47 -15.33 -8.56
C SER A 16 -1.71 -16.52 -7.64
N ASN A 17 -1.26 -16.49 -6.41
CA ASN A 17 -1.43 -17.57 -5.48
C ASN A 17 -2.83 -17.62 -4.84
N GLY A 18 -3.64 -16.60 -5.03
CA GLY A 18 -4.93 -16.49 -4.37
C GLY A 18 -4.87 -16.42 -2.84
N ASP A 19 -3.68 -16.43 -2.31
CA ASP A 19 -3.38 -16.34 -0.89
C ASP A 19 -2.84 -14.95 -0.58
N TRP A 20 -3.73 -14.10 -0.23
CA TRP A 20 -3.42 -12.70 0.05
C TRP A 20 -2.61 -12.48 1.35
N HIS A 21 -2.40 -13.52 2.12
CA HIS A 21 -1.48 -13.49 3.24
C HIS A 21 -0.02 -13.71 2.81
N TYR A 22 0.20 -14.27 1.65
CA TYR A 22 1.51 -14.74 1.24
C TYR A 22 2.57 -13.63 1.15
N TRP A 23 2.18 -12.45 0.76
CA TRP A 23 3.08 -11.30 0.65
C TRP A 23 3.51 -10.75 2.03
N MET A 24 2.81 -11.10 3.08
CA MET A 24 3.18 -10.76 4.45
C MET A 24 4.40 -11.51 4.96
N TYR A 25 4.83 -12.55 4.30
CA TYR A 25 5.93 -13.40 4.75
C TYR A 25 7.30 -13.02 4.26
N ASN A 26 7.42 -11.99 3.47
CA ASN A 26 8.71 -11.62 2.90
C ASN A 26 8.86 -10.12 2.75
N ASN A 27 9.46 -9.49 3.74
CA ASN A 27 9.70 -8.05 3.75
C ASN A 27 10.57 -7.56 2.59
N THR A 28 11.35 -8.43 1.96
CA THR A 28 12.23 -8.04 0.85
C THR A 28 11.48 -7.87 -0.46
N ASP A 29 10.31 -8.46 -0.56
CA ASP A 29 9.50 -8.50 -1.77
C ASP A 29 8.29 -7.57 -1.73
N ILE A 30 8.22 -6.65 -0.78
CA ILE A 30 7.10 -5.71 -0.66
C ILE A 30 7.06 -4.80 -1.88
N PRO A 31 5.97 -4.79 -2.64
CA PRO A 31 5.88 -3.97 -3.84
C PRO A 31 5.85 -2.49 -3.50
N LYS A 32 6.80 -1.76 -4.06
CA LYS A 32 6.87 -0.30 -3.93
C LYS A 32 6.08 0.39 -5.03
N GLY A 33 5.56 1.56 -4.72
CA GLY A 33 4.88 2.41 -5.68
C GLY A 33 5.83 3.02 -6.72
N THR A 34 5.24 3.67 -7.73
CA THR A 34 6.01 4.47 -8.69
C THR A 34 6.78 5.58 -7.97
N VAL A 35 6.14 6.21 -7.00
CA VAL A 35 6.79 7.11 -6.05
C VAL A 35 6.84 6.40 -4.71
N ASN A 36 8.02 6.12 -4.23
CA ASN A 36 8.24 5.49 -2.93
C ASN A 36 8.92 6.46 -1.97
N VAL A 37 8.33 6.61 -0.79
CA VAL A 37 8.82 7.49 0.28
C VAL A 37 9.11 6.66 1.51
N GLU A 38 10.28 6.83 2.07
CA GLU A 38 10.73 6.16 3.30
C GLU A 38 11.52 7.14 4.16
N ASN A 39 11.44 6.99 5.48
CA ASN A 39 12.22 7.78 6.45
C ASN A 39 12.11 9.29 6.20
N ALA A 40 10.90 9.78 6.10
CA ALA A 40 10.62 11.17 5.71
C ALA A 40 9.50 11.79 6.55
N SER A 41 9.51 13.10 6.66
CA SER A 41 8.49 13.88 7.36
C SER A 41 8.03 15.08 6.53
N GLY A 42 6.76 15.42 6.66
CA GLY A 42 6.20 16.62 6.04
C GLY A 42 6.08 16.52 4.50
N ILE A 43 5.91 15.31 3.98
CA ILE A 43 5.78 15.11 2.53
C ILE A 43 4.34 15.38 2.11
N VAL A 44 4.16 16.24 1.12
CA VAL A 44 2.85 16.61 0.59
C VAL A 44 2.78 16.33 -0.91
N PHE A 45 1.84 15.48 -1.29
CA PHE A 45 1.40 15.33 -2.68
C PHE A 45 0.04 15.99 -2.82
N SER A 46 -0.02 17.14 -3.48
CA SER A 46 -1.26 17.89 -3.64
C SER A 46 -1.48 18.38 -5.06
N GLY A 47 -2.69 18.19 -5.59
CA GLY A 47 -3.09 18.71 -6.89
C GLY A 47 -2.42 18.04 -8.10
N ASN A 48 -1.92 16.82 -7.94
CA ASN A 48 -1.25 16.08 -9.03
C ASN A 48 -2.22 15.17 -9.78
N VAL A 49 -1.82 14.77 -10.97
CA VAL A 49 -2.50 13.75 -11.76
C VAL A 49 -1.57 12.55 -11.94
N PHE A 50 -2.00 11.40 -11.41
CA PHE A 50 -1.33 10.11 -11.56
C PHE A 50 -2.13 9.28 -12.57
N THR A 51 -1.58 9.06 -13.73
CA THR A 51 -2.27 8.32 -14.79
C THR A 51 -1.34 7.39 -15.55
N THR A 52 -1.90 6.30 -16.05
CA THR A 52 -1.19 5.33 -16.92
C THR A 52 0.08 4.77 -16.28
N LEU A 53 0.06 4.59 -14.96
CA LEU A 53 1.17 3.99 -14.22
C LEU A 53 0.98 2.48 -14.12
N SER A 54 2.06 1.74 -14.29
CA SER A 54 2.04 0.27 -14.33
C SER A 54 2.66 -0.40 -13.09
N SER A 55 2.90 0.35 -12.03
CA SER A 55 3.36 -0.18 -10.74
C SER A 55 2.23 -0.74 -9.89
N SER A 56 2.59 -1.42 -8.82
CA SER A 56 1.64 -1.96 -7.83
C SER A 56 0.85 -0.85 -7.11
N SER A 57 1.47 0.32 -6.93
CA SER A 57 0.85 1.51 -6.35
C SER A 57 1.37 2.77 -7.04
N CYS A 58 0.60 3.84 -7.05
CA CYS A 58 1.10 5.13 -7.53
C CYS A 58 2.04 5.75 -6.51
N ILE A 59 1.59 5.86 -5.26
CA ILE A 59 2.37 6.37 -4.14
C ILE A 59 2.47 5.28 -3.08
N SER A 60 3.65 5.08 -2.51
CA SER A 60 3.84 4.28 -1.33
C SER A 60 4.61 5.04 -0.25
N TYR A 61 4.02 5.13 0.94
CA TYR A 61 4.69 5.57 2.15
C TYR A 61 5.02 4.31 2.95
N MET A 62 6.28 4.00 3.08
CA MET A 62 6.72 2.74 3.66
C MET A 62 7.23 2.92 5.09
N ASN A 63 8.51 2.97 5.31
CA ASN A 63 9.09 3.02 6.65
C ASN A 63 9.19 4.44 7.17
N ASP A 64 8.72 4.69 8.39
CA ASP A 64 8.91 5.95 9.14
C ASP A 64 8.57 7.22 8.33
N VAL A 65 7.48 7.18 7.58
CA VAL A 65 6.91 8.40 6.99
C VAL A 65 5.93 9.00 7.99
N VAL A 66 6.16 10.26 8.36
CA VAL A 66 5.36 10.95 9.40
C VAL A 66 4.88 12.31 8.94
N ASP A 67 3.77 12.80 9.56
CA ASP A 67 3.24 14.14 9.39
C ASP A 67 3.08 14.54 7.92
N SER A 68 2.45 13.68 7.12
CA SER A 68 2.45 13.79 5.65
C SER A 68 1.05 13.71 5.06
N GLU A 69 0.89 14.20 3.83
CA GLU A 69 -0.43 14.36 3.21
C GLU A 69 -0.44 13.97 1.73
N ILE A 70 -1.55 13.35 1.32
CA ILE A 70 -1.89 13.08 -0.08
C ILE A 70 -3.28 13.67 -0.33
N SER A 71 -3.36 14.86 -0.95
CA SER A 71 -4.63 15.59 -1.03
C SER A 71 -4.92 16.20 -2.39
N GLY A 72 -6.19 16.17 -2.77
CA GLY A 72 -6.66 16.86 -3.99
C GLY A 72 -6.05 16.31 -5.28
N ASN A 73 -5.56 15.07 -5.28
CA ASN A 73 -4.97 14.46 -6.45
C ASN A 73 -6.02 13.71 -7.29
N VAL A 74 -5.68 13.47 -8.52
CA VAL A 74 -6.44 12.61 -9.43
C VAL A 74 -5.62 11.36 -9.73
N PHE A 75 -6.19 10.19 -9.46
CA PHE A 75 -5.62 8.89 -9.82
C PHE A 75 -6.55 8.21 -10.83
N MET A 76 -6.06 7.93 -12.02
CA MET A 76 -6.87 7.30 -13.05
C MET A 76 -6.07 6.40 -13.97
N GLU A 77 -6.74 5.37 -14.48
CA GLU A 77 -6.17 4.45 -15.49
C GLU A 77 -4.83 3.84 -15.04
N THR A 78 -4.71 3.47 -13.77
CA THR A 78 -3.48 2.87 -13.20
C THR A 78 -3.60 1.36 -13.09
N SER A 79 -2.48 0.68 -13.05
CA SER A 79 -2.44 -0.79 -12.96
C SER A 79 -2.74 -1.32 -11.56
N GLY A 80 -2.33 -0.59 -10.53
CA GLY A 80 -2.50 -0.95 -9.12
C GLY A 80 -3.16 0.14 -8.30
N ASN A 81 -2.87 0.16 -7.00
CA ASN A 81 -3.45 1.07 -6.01
C ASN A 81 -3.14 2.53 -6.29
N SER A 82 -3.94 3.42 -5.75
CA SER A 82 -3.62 4.86 -5.72
C SER A 82 -2.57 5.18 -4.68
N ALA A 83 -2.76 4.71 -3.45
CA ALA A 83 -1.78 4.89 -2.40
C ALA A 83 -1.76 3.70 -1.42
N THR A 84 -0.57 3.38 -0.96
CA THR A 84 -0.31 2.40 0.09
C THR A 84 0.45 3.09 1.22
N ILE A 85 -0.09 3.04 2.43
CA ILE A 85 0.51 3.64 3.61
C ILE A 85 0.95 2.54 4.56
N GLY A 86 2.23 2.52 4.87
CA GLY A 86 2.82 1.45 5.65
C GLY A 86 2.87 0.14 4.89
N HIS A 87 3.33 -0.88 5.56
CA HIS A 87 3.33 -2.26 5.08
C HIS A 87 3.29 -3.18 6.29
N PRO A 88 2.91 -4.44 6.12
CA PRO A 88 3.02 -5.40 7.21
C PRO A 88 4.44 -5.43 7.76
N GLN A 89 4.52 -5.25 9.08
CA GLN A 89 5.79 -5.24 9.79
C GLN A 89 6.06 -6.64 10.35
N HIS A 90 7.30 -7.07 10.35
CA HIS A 90 7.70 -8.35 10.93
C HIS A 90 6.80 -9.49 10.64
N VAL A 91 6.46 -9.50 9.49
CA VAL A 91 5.85 -10.61 8.96
C VAL A 91 6.68 -11.81 9.28
N HIS A 92 6.03 -12.81 9.74
CA HIS A 92 6.61 -14.05 10.14
C HIS A 92 7.67 -14.48 9.16
N ILE A 93 8.87 -14.40 9.59
CA ILE A 93 9.92 -15.20 9.03
C ILE A 93 9.59 -16.60 9.51
N HIS A 94 8.75 -17.27 8.76
CA HIS A 94 8.59 -18.68 8.93
C HIS A 94 9.83 -19.37 8.41
N ASP A 95 10.83 -19.45 9.23
CA ASP A 95 11.92 -20.39 9.01
C ASP A 95 11.35 -21.81 9.14
N GLY A 96 10.61 -22.24 8.10
CA GLY A 96 10.21 -23.62 7.93
C GLY A 96 9.13 -24.16 8.88
N VAL A 97 8.36 -23.32 9.54
CA VAL A 97 7.22 -23.78 10.35
C VAL A 97 5.95 -23.57 9.56
N GLU A 98 5.45 -24.63 8.98
CA GLU A 98 4.27 -24.63 8.08
C GLU A 98 2.92 -24.42 8.80
N ASP A 99 2.88 -24.34 10.12
CA ASP A 99 1.65 -24.48 10.90
C ASP A 99 1.29 -23.28 11.80
N ILE A 100 1.91 -22.13 11.63
CA ILE A 100 1.49 -20.96 12.40
C ILE A 100 0.48 -20.16 11.57
N ASP A 101 -0.70 -19.96 12.12
CA ASP A 101 -1.67 -19.06 11.53
C ASP A 101 -1.10 -17.63 11.57
N PRO A 102 -0.66 -17.10 10.45
CA PRO A 102 -0.01 -15.81 10.39
C PRO A 102 -0.93 -14.68 10.86
N MET A 103 -2.24 -14.86 10.68
CA MET A 103 -3.23 -13.88 11.11
C MET A 103 -3.24 -13.65 12.62
N VAL A 104 -2.85 -14.62 13.40
CA VAL A 104 -2.88 -14.50 14.87
C VAL A 104 -1.68 -13.72 15.40
N GLU A 105 -0.55 -13.84 14.75
CA GLU A 105 0.68 -13.20 15.21
C GLU A 105 1.02 -11.91 14.47
N ASP A 106 0.57 -11.75 13.22
CA ASP A 106 0.87 -10.60 12.38
C ASP A 106 0.14 -9.32 12.77
N ASN A 107 -0.86 -9.42 13.62
CA ASN A 107 -1.61 -8.28 14.12
C ASN A 107 -0.94 -7.54 15.28
N LYS A 108 0.36 -7.68 15.43
CA LYS A 108 1.12 -6.98 16.47
C LYS A 108 1.97 -5.88 15.87
N TYR A 109 1.88 -4.71 16.47
CA TYR A 109 2.84 -3.66 16.17
C TYR A 109 4.26 -4.12 16.50
N PRO A 110 5.27 -3.68 15.73
CA PRO A 110 6.66 -3.92 16.08
C PRO A 110 6.96 -3.39 17.49
N VAL A 111 7.83 -4.07 18.17
CA VAL A 111 8.34 -3.60 19.47
C VAL A 111 9.01 -2.24 19.26
N GLY A 112 8.58 -1.22 19.97
CA GLY A 112 9.08 0.14 19.80
C GLY A 112 8.44 0.93 18.66
N LYS A 113 7.54 0.31 17.89
CA LYS A 113 6.85 0.94 16.73
C LYS A 113 7.80 1.51 15.69
N GLU A 114 8.92 0.88 15.48
CA GLU A 114 9.90 1.26 14.46
C GLU A 114 9.34 0.99 13.06
N GLY A 115 9.61 1.87 12.11
CA GLY A 115 9.18 1.75 10.74
C GLY A 115 7.70 2.03 10.48
N ILE A 116 6.92 2.42 11.49
CA ILE A 116 5.49 2.69 11.35
C ILE A 116 5.26 4.10 10.79
N CYS A 117 4.42 4.19 9.76
CA CYS A 117 3.95 5.48 9.26
C CYS A 117 2.93 6.09 10.23
N LYS A 118 3.04 7.38 10.50
CA LYS A 118 2.21 8.09 11.49
C LYS A 118 1.71 9.44 11.02
N ASN A 119 0.54 9.84 11.50
CA ASN A 119 -0.05 11.15 11.23
C ASN A 119 -0.14 11.41 9.71
N ILE A 120 -0.77 10.51 8.99
CA ILE A 120 -0.92 10.62 7.53
C ILE A 120 -2.36 10.96 7.18
N ILE A 121 -2.56 11.95 6.34
CA ILE A 121 -3.87 12.34 5.83
C ILE A 121 -3.94 12.06 4.33
N VAL A 122 -4.92 11.28 3.91
CA VAL A 122 -5.24 11.05 2.50
C VAL A 122 -6.66 11.54 2.25
N THR A 123 -6.79 12.72 1.62
CA THR A 123 -8.07 13.42 1.57
C THR A 123 -8.36 14.10 0.24
N ASN A 124 -9.64 14.27 -0.07
CA ASN A 124 -10.10 15.01 -1.26
C ASN A 124 -9.54 14.50 -2.59
N ASN A 125 -9.15 13.26 -2.68
CA ASN A 125 -8.65 12.70 -3.93
C ASN A 125 -9.80 12.16 -4.80
N HIS A 126 -9.64 12.29 -6.11
CA HIS A 126 -10.50 11.65 -7.11
C HIS A 126 -9.80 10.42 -7.66
N ILE A 127 -10.38 9.26 -7.43
CA ILE A 127 -9.83 7.96 -7.78
C ILE A 127 -10.83 7.23 -8.68
N GLU A 128 -10.41 6.92 -9.92
CA GLU A 128 -11.30 6.34 -10.90
C GLU A 128 -10.57 5.39 -11.86
N ASN A 129 -11.23 4.27 -12.19
CA ASN A 129 -10.72 3.32 -13.20
C ASN A 129 -9.29 2.84 -12.90
N ILE A 130 -8.99 2.55 -11.67
CA ILE A 130 -7.68 2.04 -11.24
C ILE A 130 -7.67 0.51 -11.13
N CYS A 131 -6.52 -0.05 -10.76
CA CYS A 131 -6.32 -1.50 -10.60
C CYS A 131 -6.62 -2.27 -11.90
N LYS A 132 -6.22 -1.72 -13.03
CA LYS A 132 -6.48 -2.30 -14.36
C LYS A 132 -5.85 -3.67 -14.57
N MET A 133 -4.65 -3.87 -14.08
CA MET A 133 -3.92 -5.14 -14.17
C MET A 133 -4.08 -5.98 -12.92
N TYR A 134 -4.02 -5.35 -11.75
CA TYR A 134 -4.08 -6.02 -10.46
C TYR A 134 -5.48 -5.97 -9.88
N LYS A 135 -6.35 -6.83 -10.38
CA LYS A 135 -7.80 -6.81 -10.10
C LYS A 135 -8.18 -7.12 -8.65
N GLN A 136 -7.26 -7.65 -7.85
CA GLN A 136 -7.43 -7.91 -6.42
C GLN A 136 -6.82 -6.83 -5.55
N ALA A 137 -6.29 -5.77 -6.15
CA ALA A 137 -5.74 -4.64 -5.41
C ALA A 137 -6.85 -3.72 -4.92
N ASP A 138 -6.66 -3.21 -3.72
CA ASP A 138 -7.49 -2.16 -3.13
C ASP A 138 -7.08 -0.78 -3.66
N SER A 139 -7.96 0.19 -3.57
CA SER A 139 -7.66 1.53 -4.04
C SER A 139 -6.71 2.29 -3.09
N LEU A 140 -7.05 2.32 -1.84
CA LEU A 140 -6.27 2.90 -0.75
C LEU A 140 -6.04 1.85 0.33
N THR A 141 -4.81 1.68 0.76
CA THR A 141 -4.46 0.71 1.79
C THR A 141 -3.64 1.34 2.91
N ALA A 142 -3.84 0.87 4.13
CA ALA A 142 -3.03 1.24 5.28
C ALA A 142 -2.77 0.02 6.17
N PHE A 143 -1.51 -0.26 6.46
CA PHE A 143 -1.06 -1.42 7.22
C PHE A 143 -0.09 -1.01 8.32
N PHE A 144 -0.33 -1.46 9.56
CA PHE A 144 0.54 -1.15 10.70
C PHE A 144 0.90 0.33 10.79
N VAL A 145 -0.10 1.16 10.90
CA VAL A 145 0.02 2.62 10.92
C VAL A 145 -0.55 3.19 12.21
N GLU A 146 -0.18 4.41 12.53
CA GLU A 146 -0.71 5.15 13.67
C GLU A 146 -1.28 6.49 13.23
N ASN A 147 -2.52 6.79 13.63
CA ASN A 147 -3.19 8.05 13.31
C ASN A 147 -3.20 8.37 11.80
N VAL A 148 -3.86 7.51 11.04
CA VAL A 148 -4.05 7.70 9.59
C VAL A 148 -5.51 7.97 9.29
N GLU A 149 -5.77 8.98 8.47
CA GLU A 149 -7.09 9.39 8.06
C GLU A 149 -7.26 9.26 6.54
N PHE A 150 -8.29 8.54 6.12
CA PHE A 150 -8.78 8.54 4.75
C PHE A 150 -10.15 9.22 4.72
N SER A 151 -10.22 10.47 4.23
CA SER A 151 -11.44 11.26 4.25
C SER A 151 -11.74 11.95 2.92
N HIS A 152 -13.01 12.17 2.64
CA HIS A 152 -13.48 12.94 1.48
C HIS A 152 -12.94 12.46 0.11
N ASN A 153 -12.47 11.22 0.02
CA ASN A 153 -12.01 10.67 -1.24
C ASN A 153 -13.20 10.15 -2.05
N ARG A 154 -13.23 10.50 -3.32
CA ARG A 154 -14.18 9.92 -4.27
C ARG A 154 -13.51 8.75 -4.98
N ILE A 155 -14.03 7.55 -4.73
CA ILE A 155 -13.51 6.31 -5.32
C ILE A 155 -14.61 5.69 -6.18
N THR A 156 -14.33 5.50 -7.45
CA THR A 156 -15.30 4.96 -8.41
C THR A 156 -14.66 3.97 -9.37
N ASN A 157 -15.43 2.98 -9.76
CA ASN A 157 -15.06 1.98 -10.75
C ASN A 157 -13.71 1.29 -10.44
N VAL A 158 -13.64 0.72 -9.23
CA VAL A 158 -12.52 -0.12 -8.78
C VAL A 158 -12.95 -1.59 -8.75
N PRO A 159 -12.06 -2.53 -9.08
CA PRO A 159 -12.45 -3.92 -9.26
C PRO A 159 -12.64 -4.71 -7.96
N TYR A 160 -12.10 -4.22 -6.84
CA TYR A 160 -12.17 -4.87 -5.55
C TYR A 160 -12.57 -3.87 -4.46
N ALA A 161 -11.78 -3.65 -3.42
CA ALA A 161 -12.14 -2.74 -2.35
C ALA A 161 -11.69 -1.29 -2.62
N GLY A 162 -12.51 -0.34 -2.20
CA GLY A 162 -12.16 1.07 -2.26
C GLY A 162 -11.11 1.46 -1.22
N ILE A 163 -11.25 0.94 -0.01
CA ILE A 163 -10.36 1.23 1.12
C ILE A 163 -10.16 -0.06 1.90
N ASN A 164 -8.93 -0.28 2.34
CA ASN A 164 -8.57 -1.37 3.22
C ASN A 164 -7.64 -0.88 4.33
N PHE A 165 -8.05 -1.13 5.57
CA PHE A 165 -7.21 -0.99 6.76
C PHE A 165 -7.02 -2.37 7.35
N GLY A 166 -5.80 -2.80 7.54
CA GLY A 166 -5.60 -4.11 8.11
C GLY A 166 -4.13 -4.46 8.34
N TRP A 167 -3.94 -5.64 8.93
CA TRP A 167 -2.69 -6.32 9.21
C TRP A 167 -1.53 -5.45 9.57
#